data_3b78d20569379d67501dde8469dc0ddb
#
_entry.id   3b78d20569379d67501dde8469dc0ddb
#
_cell.length_a   1.000
_cell.length_b   1.000
_cell.length_c   1.000
_cell.angle_alpha   90.00
_cell.angle_beta   90.00
_cell.angle_gamma   90.00
#
_symmetry.space_group_name_H-M   'P 1'
#
loop_
_entity.id
_entity.type
_entity.pdbx_description
1 polymer ?
#
loop_
_entity_poly.entity_id
_entity_poly.type
_entity_poly.pdbx_seq_one_letter_code
_entity_poly.pdbx_strand_id
1 'polypeptide(L)'
;YGTKHGVSQVITKLGHMENGSMIDQLPIGSTIWPKDLCCNGIVRYIRAMHNQTGAAVSVHSIADGKAEAIEFHVEEKKPYCDKPLKNMKVKQNILVSCITHGGVTELPGGDSVIREGDTVVVVTTRNDIIYKLDDIFEA
;
A
#
# COMPACT_ATOMS: atom_id res chain seq x y z
N TYR A 1 -31.13 5.97 -3.26
CA TYR A 1 -32.23 6.21 -2.31
C TYR A 1 -31.69 6.79 -1.01
N GLY A 2 -30.80 6.13 -0.31
CA GLY A 2 -30.29 6.54 1.01
C GLY A 2 -29.69 7.95 1.03
N THR A 3 -28.83 8.27 0.08
CA THR A 3 -28.24 9.63 -0.05
C THR A 3 -29.26 10.74 -0.26
N LYS A 4 -30.32 10.46 -1.04
CA LYS A 4 -31.42 11.42 -1.27
C LYS A 4 -32.31 11.63 -0.04
N HIS A 5 -32.30 10.70 0.90
CA HIS A 5 -33.11 10.74 2.12
C HIS A 5 -32.32 11.13 3.37
N GLY A 6 -31.11 11.68 3.19
CA GLY A 6 -30.31 12.22 4.31
C GLY A 6 -29.72 11.17 5.25
N VAL A 7 -29.57 9.92 4.78
CA VAL A 7 -28.88 8.89 5.55
C VAL A 7 -27.40 9.29 5.67
N SER A 8 -26.87 9.32 6.89
CA SER A 8 -25.56 9.84 7.22
C SER A 8 -24.42 9.02 6.60
N GLN A 9 -24.63 7.73 6.37
CA GLN A 9 -23.66 6.85 5.71
C GLN A 9 -24.38 5.85 4.81
N VAL A 10 -23.98 5.81 3.55
CA VAL A 10 -24.46 4.83 2.56
C VAL A 10 -23.27 4.02 2.07
N ILE A 11 -23.37 2.70 2.15
CA ILE A 11 -22.36 1.77 1.65
C ILE A 11 -22.97 0.94 0.55
N THR A 12 -22.39 0.99 -0.65
CA THR A 12 -22.89 0.28 -1.83
C THR A 12 -21.94 -0.85 -2.19
N LYS A 13 -22.46 -2.07 -2.20
CA LYS A 13 -21.75 -3.26 -2.68
C LYS A 13 -21.82 -3.33 -4.19
N LEU A 14 -20.66 -3.46 -4.84
CA LEU A 14 -20.52 -3.63 -6.28
C LEU A 14 -19.96 -5.02 -6.62
N GLY A 15 -20.58 -5.70 -7.57
CA GLY A 15 -20.23 -7.08 -7.91
C GLY A 15 -19.25 -7.23 -9.09
N HIS A 16 -19.18 -6.22 -9.97
CA HIS A 16 -18.35 -6.26 -11.20
C HIS A 16 -17.63 -4.93 -11.39
N MET A 17 -16.36 -5.00 -11.80
CA MET A 17 -15.49 -3.84 -11.98
C MET A 17 -15.59 -3.16 -13.35
N GLU A 18 -16.39 -3.70 -14.26
CA GLU A 18 -16.40 -3.28 -15.68
C GLU A 18 -16.71 -1.80 -15.93
N ASN A 19 -17.20 -1.06 -14.92
CA ASN A 19 -17.59 0.34 -15.06
C ASN A 19 -17.13 1.21 -13.87
N GLY A 20 -15.96 0.95 -13.28
CA GLY A 20 -15.46 1.68 -12.11
C GLY A 20 -15.49 3.20 -12.26
N SER A 21 -15.01 3.72 -13.39
CA SER A 21 -14.96 5.17 -13.66
C SER A 21 -16.35 5.83 -13.80
N MET A 22 -17.39 5.10 -14.19
CA MET A 22 -18.77 5.62 -14.21
C MET A 22 -19.37 5.64 -12.81
N ILE A 23 -18.99 4.68 -11.98
CA ILE A 23 -19.51 4.52 -10.62
C ILE A 23 -19.03 5.64 -9.72
N ASP A 24 -17.78 6.09 -9.87
CA ASP A 24 -17.19 7.19 -9.08
C ASP A 24 -17.91 8.53 -9.30
N GLN A 25 -18.62 8.68 -10.40
CA GLN A 25 -19.42 9.88 -10.70
C GLN A 25 -20.83 9.84 -10.12
N LEU A 26 -21.25 8.70 -9.56
CA LEU A 26 -22.60 8.54 -9.02
C LEU A 26 -22.63 8.86 -7.51
N PRO A 27 -23.67 9.53 -7.01
CA PRO A 27 -23.84 9.82 -5.59
C PRO A 27 -24.36 8.58 -4.84
N ILE A 28 -23.58 7.49 -4.83
CA ILE A 28 -23.96 6.20 -4.24
C ILE A 28 -23.32 5.91 -2.88
N GLY A 29 -22.62 6.90 -2.32
CA GLY A 29 -21.89 6.76 -1.07
C GLY A 29 -20.56 6.01 -1.23
N SER A 30 -20.09 5.41 -0.16
CA SER A 30 -18.87 4.59 -0.20
C SER A 30 -19.13 3.27 -0.93
N THR A 31 -18.21 2.88 -1.82
CA THR A 31 -18.31 1.64 -2.58
C THR A 31 -17.47 0.53 -1.96
N ILE A 32 -17.97 -0.69 -2.00
CA ILE A 32 -17.22 -1.89 -1.56
C ILE A 32 -17.23 -2.91 -2.70
N TRP A 33 -16.05 -3.42 -2.99
CA TRP A 33 -15.78 -4.49 -3.94
C TRP A 33 -15.38 -5.77 -3.18
N PRO A 34 -16.31 -6.70 -2.92
CA PRO A 34 -16.01 -7.88 -2.09
C PRO A 34 -14.90 -8.77 -2.65
N LYS A 35 -14.76 -8.83 -3.97
CA LYS A 35 -13.67 -9.59 -4.62
C LYS A 35 -12.31 -9.03 -4.26
N ASP A 36 -12.16 -7.71 -4.27
CA ASP A 36 -10.89 -7.05 -3.93
C ASP A 36 -10.55 -7.23 -2.46
N LEU A 37 -11.55 -7.10 -1.58
CA LEU A 37 -11.37 -7.37 -0.16
C LEU A 37 -10.91 -8.82 0.08
N CYS A 38 -11.50 -9.78 -0.63
CA CYS A 38 -11.13 -11.18 -0.53
C CYS A 38 -9.72 -11.44 -1.06
N CYS A 39 -9.39 -10.90 -2.25
CA CYS A 39 -8.07 -11.03 -2.86
C CYS A 39 -6.98 -10.41 -1.96
N ASN A 40 -7.22 -9.21 -1.45
CA ASN A 40 -6.30 -8.56 -0.53
C ASN A 40 -6.11 -9.36 0.77
N GLY A 41 -7.18 -9.98 1.28
CA GLY A 41 -7.12 -10.88 2.43
C GLY A 41 -6.24 -12.11 2.16
N ILE A 42 -6.39 -12.74 1.00
CA ILE A 42 -5.59 -13.90 0.58
C ILE A 42 -4.13 -13.52 0.39
N VAL A 43 -3.84 -12.41 -0.28
CA VAL A 43 -2.46 -11.92 -0.49
C VAL A 43 -1.78 -11.63 0.84
N ARG A 44 -2.48 -10.95 1.77
CA ARG A 44 -1.97 -10.71 3.13
C ARG A 44 -1.68 -12.00 3.86
N TYR A 45 -2.58 -12.99 3.80
CA TYR A 45 -2.40 -14.28 4.43
C TYR A 45 -1.18 -15.02 3.88
N ILE A 46 -1.02 -15.09 2.54
CA ILE A 46 0.13 -15.74 1.90
C ILE A 46 1.44 -15.05 2.31
N ARG A 47 1.47 -13.72 2.32
CA ARG A 47 2.66 -12.96 2.73
C ARG A 47 2.99 -13.19 4.22
N ALA A 48 1.98 -13.22 5.09
CA ALA A 48 2.16 -13.51 6.51
C ALA A 48 2.66 -14.95 6.78
N MET A 49 2.28 -15.92 5.94
CA MET A 49 2.77 -17.31 6.07
C MET A 49 4.27 -17.45 5.80
N HIS A 50 4.87 -16.54 5.06
CA HIS A 50 6.33 -16.54 4.84
C HIS A 50 7.14 -16.07 6.06
N ASN A 51 6.48 -15.73 7.16
CA ASN A 51 7.01 -15.52 8.52
C ASN A 51 8.34 -14.74 8.56
N GLN A 52 8.49 -13.70 7.73
CA GLN A 52 9.69 -12.88 7.70
C GLN A 52 9.43 -11.55 8.39
N THR A 53 10.26 -11.22 9.36
CA THR A 53 10.34 -9.90 9.99
C THR A 53 10.41 -8.83 8.90
N GLY A 54 9.49 -7.85 8.94
CA GLY A 54 9.39 -6.80 7.91
C GLY A 54 8.56 -7.19 6.67
N ALA A 55 7.71 -8.23 6.76
CA ALA A 55 6.77 -8.59 5.70
C ALA A 55 5.76 -7.46 5.45
N ALA A 56 5.20 -7.41 4.23
CA ALA A 56 4.18 -6.45 3.86
C ALA A 56 2.94 -6.57 4.75
N VAL A 57 2.55 -5.46 5.39
CA VAL A 57 1.36 -5.35 6.23
C VAL A 57 0.10 -5.28 5.39
N SER A 58 0.13 -4.51 4.32
CA SER A 58 -0.99 -4.38 3.38
C SER A 58 -0.51 -4.22 1.95
N VAL A 59 -1.38 -4.57 1.00
CA VAL A 59 -1.14 -4.42 -0.44
C VAL A 59 -2.43 -3.93 -1.08
N HIS A 60 -2.30 -2.88 -1.83
CA HIS A 60 -3.41 -2.28 -2.56
C HIS A 60 -3.04 -2.15 -4.03
N SER A 61 -3.88 -2.72 -4.89
CA SER A 61 -3.79 -2.48 -6.32
C SER A 61 -4.30 -1.08 -6.63
N ILE A 62 -3.53 -0.32 -7.40
CA ILE A 62 -3.84 1.04 -7.83
C ILE A 62 -3.68 1.17 -9.34
N ALA A 63 -4.16 2.29 -9.91
CA ALA A 63 -4.07 2.57 -11.35
C ALA A 63 -4.61 1.41 -12.22
N ASP A 64 -5.83 0.92 -11.91
CA ASP A 64 -6.49 -0.20 -12.61
C ASP A 64 -5.63 -1.47 -12.69
N GLY A 65 -4.93 -1.80 -11.61
CA GLY A 65 -4.08 -2.99 -11.53
C GLY A 65 -2.69 -2.84 -12.14
N LYS A 66 -2.33 -1.63 -12.60
CA LYS A 66 -1.01 -1.38 -13.23
C LYS A 66 0.09 -1.09 -12.22
N ALA A 67 -0.27 -0.83 -10.97
CA ALA A 67 0.67 -0.59 -9.88
C ALA A 67 0.14 -1.16 -8.57
N GLU A 68 1.04 -1.39 -7.63
CA GLU A 68 0.71 -1.79 -6.27
C GLU A 68 1.28 -0.77 -5.29
N ALA A 69 0.49 -0.41 -4.27
CA ALA A 69 0.96 0.27 -3.08
C ALA A 69 1.07 -0.75 -1.95
N ILE A 70 2.26 -0.89 -1.40
CA ILE A 70 2.61 -1.91 -0.41
C ILE A 70 3.06 -1.21 0.86
N GLU A 71 2.46 -1.56 1.98
CA GLU A 71 2.80 -1.02 3.29
C GLU A 71 3.68 -2.01 4.05
N PHE A 72 4.76 -1.51 4.63
CA PHE A 72 5.70 -2.26 5.47
C PHE A 72 5.82 -1.59 6.83
N HIS A 73 5.97 -2.40 7.87
CA HIS A 73 6.36 -1.92 9.19
C HIS A 73 7.80 -2.35 9.49
N VAL A 74 8.62 -1.41 9.93
CA VAL A 74 10.04 -1.64 10.27
C VAL A 74 10.13 -2.09 11.72
N GLU A 75 9.97 -3.39 11.97
CA GLU A 75 9.91 -3.96 13.32
C GLU A 75 11.26 -3.95 14.05
N GLU A 76 12.36 -3.98 13.29
CA GLU A 76 13.72 -4.02 13.85
C GLU A 76 14.69 -3.21 12.98
N LYS A 77 15.79 -2.80 13.58
CA LYS A 77 16.83 -2.03 12.89
C LYS A 77 17.49 -2.85 11.78
N LYS A 78 17.38 -2.38 10.55
CA LYS A 78 17.96 -2.98 9.34
C LYS A 78 19.11 -2.15 8.79
N PRO A 79 19.94 -2.71 7.89
CA PRO A 79 21.07 -2.00 7.29
C PRO A 79 20.72 -0.72 6.53
N TYR A 80 19.46 -0.57 6.09
CA TYR A 80 18.95 0.63 5.43
C TYR A 80 18.45 1.70 6.42
N CYS A 81 18.27 1.36 7.70
CA CYS A 81 17.84 2.34 8.70
C CYS A 81 18.91 3.42 8.93
N ASP A 82 18.44 4.64 9.23
CA ASP A 82 19.24 5.83 9.52
C ASP A 82 20.15 6.29 8.36
N LYS A 83 19.91 5.79 7.16
CA LYS A 83 20.62 6.21 5.95
C LYS A 83 19.71 7.07 5.07
N PRO A 84 20.18 8.22 4.54
CA PRO A 84 19.42 9.01 3.59
C PRO A 84 19.05 8.18 2.35
N LEU A 85 17.81 8.31 1.88
CA LEU A 85 17.30 7.56 0.71
C LEU A 85 18.19 7.79 -0.52
N LYS A 86 18.75 9.00 -0.71
CA LYS A 86 19.65 9.31 -1.83
C LYS A 86 20.94 8.46 -1.85
N ASN A 87 21.34 7.92 -0.70
CA ASN A 87 22.53 7.08 -0.58
C ASN A 87 22.22 5.58 -0.73
N MET A 88 20.95 5.25 -0.95
CA MET A 88 20.49 3.89 -1.15
C MET A 88 20.07 3.69 -2.61
N LYS A 89 20.45 2.56 -3.19
CA LYS A 89 20.03 2.20 -4.54
C LYS A 89 18.70 1.48 -4.46
N VAL A 90 17.64 2.19 -4.77
CA VAL A 90 16.30 1.60 -4.93
C VAL A 90 16.19 1.00 -6.33
N LYS A 91 15.64 -0.20 -6.43
CA LYS A 91 15.42 -0.90 -7.71
C LYS A 91 14.50 -0.09 -8.63
N GLN A 92 14.67 -0.28 -9.93
CA GLN A 92 13.84 0.38 -10.94
C GLN A 92 12.35 0.05 -10.76
N ASN A 93 11.49 1.02 -11.11
CA ASN A 93 10.04 0.92 -11.00
C ASN A 93 9.52 0.75 -9.56
N ILE A 94 10.28 1.23 -8.59
CA ILE A 94 9.91 1.26 -7.18
C ILE A 94 10.07 2.70 -6.67
N LEU A 95 9.08 3.17 -5.92
CA LEU A 95 9.06 4.48 -5.29
C LEU A 95 8.70 4.32 -3.81
N VAL A 96 9.53 4.85 -2.92
CA VAL A 96 9.14 5.07 -1.52
C VAL A 96 8.25 6.31 -1.50
N SER A 97 6.96 6.11 -1.28
CA SER A 97 5.95 7.17 -1.44
C SER A 97 5.61 7.88 -0.14
N CYS A 98 5.64 7.18 0.99
CA CYS A 98 5.39 7.75 2.31
C CYS A 98 6.25 7.07 3.36
N ILE A 99 6.65 7.86 4.38
CA ILE A 99 7.25 7.35 5.62
C ILE A 99 6.45 7.94 6.78
N THR A 100 6.05 7.11 7.74
CA THR A 100 5.33 7.53 8.93
C THR A 100 6.20 7.28 10.15
N HIS A 101 6.62 8.37 10.80
CA HIS A 101 7.39 8.36 12.05
C HIS A 101 6.46 8.71 13.21
N GLY A 102 6.27 7.82 14.19
CA GLY A 102 5.50 8.11 15.40
C GLY A 102 4.09 8.65 15.12
N GLY A 103 3.45 8.24 14.03
CA GLY A 103 2.12 8.69 13.62
C GLY A 103 2.10 9.95 12.75
N VAL A 104 3.26 10.55 12.44
CA VAL A 104 3.37 11.68 11.50
C VAL A 104 3.87 11.16 10.15
N THR A 105 3.07 11.36 9.09
CA THR A 105 3.40 10.92 7.75
C THR A 105 4.06 12.04 6.95
N GLU A 106 5.17 11.73 6.31
CA GLU A 106 5.85 12.62 5.36
C GLU A 106 5.93 12.02 3.95
N LEU A 107 6.02 12.89 2.96
CA LEU A 107 6.45 12.53 1.60
C LEU A 107 7.98 12.57 1.55
N PRO A 108 8.66 11.42 1.44
CA PRO A 108 10.10 11.40 1.59
C PRO A 108 10.84 12.04 0.43
N GLY A 109 11.89 12.77 0.75
CA GLY A 109 12.89 13.25 -0.18
C GLY A 109 14.19 12.45 -0.09
N GLY A 110 15.20 12.88 -0.86
CA GLY A 110 16.50 12.20 -0.87
C GLY A 110 17.22 12.18 0.49
N ASP A 111 16.95 13.16 1.35
CA ASP A 111 17.55 13.26 2.69
C ASP A 111 16.73 12.57 3.79
N SER A 112 15.51 12.12 3.47
CA SER A 112 14.68 11.36 4.41
C SER A 112 15.33 10.02 4.75
N VAL A 113 15.08 9.56 5.98
CA VAL A 113 15.64 8.32 6.52
C VAL A 113 14.51 7.43 7.01
N ILE A 114 14.69 6.13 6.89
CA ILE A 114 13.80 5.11 7.48
C ILE A 114 14.39 4.73 8.84
N ARG A 115 13.54 4.59 9.86
CA ARG A 115 13.92 4.21 11.22
C ARG A 115 13.17 2.97 11.68
N GLU A 116 13.69 2.33 12.69
CA GLU A 116 12.95 1.31 13.43
C GLU A 116 11.64 1.90 14.00
N GLY A 117 10.55 1.15 13.89
CA GLY A 117 9.21 1.58 14.29
C GLY A 117 8.43 2.34 13.22
N ASP A 118 9.05 2.66 12.09
CA ASP A 118 8.37 3.38 11.01
C ASP A 118 7.43 2.47 10.22
N THR A 119 6.43 3.12 9.63
CA THR A 119 5.62 2.54 8.56
C THR A 119 6.00 3.17 7.24
N VAL A 120 6.32 2.34 6.25
CA VAL A 120 6.80 2.76 4.92
C VAL A 120 5.84 2.27 3.85
N VAL A 121 5.35 3.18 3.01
CA VAL A 121 4.56 2.82 1.83
C VAL A 121 5.42 2.91 0.58
N VAL A 122 5.44 1.82 -0.15
CA VAL A 122 6.18 1.67 -1.40
C VAL A 122 5.20 1.48 -2.55
N VAL A 123 5.38 2.21 -3.63
CA VAL A 123 4.62 2.02 -4.87
C VAL A 123 5.51 1.35 -5.90
N THR A 124 5.00 0.31 -6.56
CA THR A 124 5.71 -0.43 -7.59
C THR A 124 4.83 -0.73 -8.79
N THR A 125 5.44 -0.72 -9.98
CA THR A 125 4.85 -1.21 -11.23
C THR A 125 5.49 -2.54 -11.66
N ARG A 126 6.26 -3.18 -10.77
CA ARG A 126 6.90 -4.48 -11.04
C ARG A 126 5.88 -5.61 -10.97
N ASN A 127 6.11 -6.63 -11.76
CA ASN A 127 5.30 -7.86 -11.72
C ASN A 127 5.82 -8.86 -10.68
N ASP A 128 7.02 -8.64 -10.12
CA ASP A 128 7.58 -9.52 -9.09
C ASP A 128 6.98 -9.16 -7.72
N ILE A 129 6.73 -10.17 -6.92
CA ILE A 129 6.19 -9.99 -5.58
C ILE A 129 7.29 -9.45 -4.66
N ILE A 130 7.03 -8.31 -4.03
CA ILE A 130 7.87 -7.75 -2.97
C ILE A 130 7.34 -8.29 -1.64
N TYR A 131 8.12 -9.14 -0.99
CA TYR A 131 7.73 -9.78 0.28
C TYR A 131 8.07 -8.92 1.49
N LYS A 132 9.22 -8.26 1.47
CA LYS A 132 9.76 -7.45 2.57
C LYS A 132 10.40 -6.17 2.06
N LEU A 133 10.56 -5.20 2.95
CA LEU A 133 11.13 -3.90 2.60
C LEU A 133 12.58 -3.99 2.08
N ASP A 134 13.36 -4.96 2.58
CA ASP A 134 14.72 -5.21 2.07
C ASP A 134 14.76 -5.45 0.56
N ASP A 135 13.70 -6.07 0.02
CA ASP A 135 13.63 -6.47 -1.40
C ASP A 135 13.59 -5.29 -2.37
N ILE A 136 13.34 -4.06 -1.89
CA ILE A 136 13.30 -2.88 -2.75
C ILE A 136 14.69 -2.31 -3.04
N PHE A 137 15.71 -2.67 -2.25
CA PHE A 137 17.06 -2.16 -2.43
C PHE A 137 17.90 -3.10 -3.30
N GLU A 138 18.85 -2.52 -4.04
CA GLU A 138 19.89 -3.29 -4.70
C GLU A 138 20.90 -3.79 -3.66
N ALA A 139 21.40 -5.01 -3.88
CA ALA A 139 22.41 -5.61 -3.01
C ALA A 139 23.78 -4.92 -3.13
#